data_3d85bef600ad8791e9a55a1344b3638e
#
_entry.id   3d85bef600ad8791e9a55a1344b3638e
#
_cell.length_a   1.000
_cell.length_b   1.000
_cell.length_c   1.000
_cell.angle_alpha   90.00
_cell.angle_beta   90.00
_cell.angle_gamma   90.00
#
_symmetry.space_group_name_H-M   'P 1'
#
loop_
_entity.id
_entity.type
_entity.pdbx_description
1 polymer ?
#
loop_
_entity_poly.entity_id
_entity_poly.type
_entity_poly.pdbx_seq_one_letter_code
_entity_poly.pdbx_strand_id
1 'polypeptide(L)'
;GLNRDLGFSHEDRTENIRLIAEVARLMNDTGVLVIAAFISPYAEDRRRAREIVGDGHFSEVFVDTPLEVCEQRDPKGLYAKVRAGEIHQFTGVTDPYEAPEAPEIHLDTTDRDVESSVEQVIAVLRERGVIPD
;
A
#
# COMPACT_ATOMS: atom_id res chain seq x y z
N GLY A 1 16.61 11.80 3.84
CA GLY A 1 15.23 12.07 4.19
C GLY A 1 14.86 11.39 5.52
N LEU A 2 13.58 11.39 5.89
CA LEU A 2 13.09 10.85 7.17
C LEU A 2 13.52 9.39 7.40
N ASN A 3 13.48 8.57 6.37
CA ASN A 3 13.72 7.13 6.42
C ASN A 3 15.09 6.72 5.81
N ARG A 4 16.05 7.65 5.74
CA ARG A 4 17.33 7.41 5.07
C ARG A 4 18.17 6.28 5.68
N ASP A 5 17.97 6.01 6.97
CA ASP A 5 18.75 5.05 7.74
C ASP A 5 18.06 3.66 7.81
N LEU A 6 16.86 3.52 7.17
CA LEU A 6 16.12 2.27 7.10
C LEU A 6 16.52 1.45 5.86
N GLY A 7 16.63 0.13 6.07
CA GLY A 7 16.85 -0.87 5.02
C GLY A 7 15.57 -1.60 4.61
N PHE A 8 15.71 -2.92 4.40
CA PHE A 8 14.61 -3.79 3.95
C PHE A 8 14.34 -4.96 4.91
N SER A 9 14.93 -4.93 6.13
CA SER A 9 14.58 -5.89 7.16
C SER A 9 13.10 -5.75 7.56
N HIS A 10 12.56 -6.76 8.26
CA HIS A 10 11.20 -6.69 8.78
C HIS A 10 11.02 -5.44 9.67
N GLU A 11 11.94 -5.24 10.61
CA GLU A 11 11.93 -4.11 11.54
C GLU A 11 11.98 -2.76 10.81
N ASP A 12 12.83 -2.63 9.79
CA ASP A 12 12.95 -1.41 8.99
C ASP A 12 11.65 -1.11 8.21
N ARG A 13 11.02 -2.14 7.66
CA ARG A 13 9.73 -2.00 6.96
C ARG A 13 8.63 -1.57 7.91
N THR A 14 8.53 -2.18 9.09
CA THR A 14 7.58 -1.82 10.15
C THR A 14 7.78 -0.36 10.59
N GLU A 15 9.03 0.04 10.85
CA GLU A 15 9.36 1.40 11.25
C GLU A 15 9.06 2.42 10.12
N ASN A 16 9.32 2.05 8.87
CA ASN A 16 8.98 2.88 7.72
C ASN A 16 7.47 3.19 7.67
N ILE A 17 6.61 2.18 7.82
CA ILE A 17 5.15 2.34 7.83
C ILE A 17 4.71 3.21 9.01
N ARG A 18 5.27 2.98 10.20
CA ARG A 18 4.98 3.78 11.40
C ARG A 18 5.29 5.28 11.18
N LEU A 19 6.48 5.59 10.69
CA LEU A 19 6.91 6.97 10.43
C LEU A 19 6.01 7.68 9.40
N ILE A 20 5.64 6.97 8.33
CA ILE A 20 4.74 7.53 7.32
C ILE A 20 3.34 7.77 7.89
N ALA A 21 2.83 6.87 8.75
CA ALA A 21 1.54 7.06 9.41
C ALA A 21 1.53 8.29 10.33
N GLU A 22 2.61 8.55 11.08
CA GLU A 22 2.74 9.77 11.91
C GLU A 22 2.74 11.05 11.05
N VAL A 23 3.47 11.04 9.93
CA VAL A 23 3.47 12.19 9.01
C VAL A 23 2.08 12.39 8.40
N ALA A 24 1.43 11.31 7.96
CA ALA A 24 0.09 11.36 7.40
C ALA A 24 -0.92 11.96 8.41
N ARG A 25 -0.86 11.52 9.68
CA ARG A 25 -1.70 12.08 10.75
C ARG A 25 -1.48 13.60 10.91
N LEU A 26 -0.22 14.04 11.00
CA LEU A 26 0.09 15.46 11.12
C LEU A 26 -0.43 16.29 9.94
N MET A 27 -0.35 15.75 8.73
CA MET A 27 -0.87 16.43 7.54
C MET A 27 -2.41 16.44 7.51
N ASN A 28 -3.05 15.35 7.89
CA ASN A 28 -4.51 15.28 8.00
C ASN A 28 -5.05 16.31 9.00
N ASP A 29 -4.36 16.51 10.13
CA ASP A 29 -4.72 17.51 11.14
C ASP A 29 -4.71 18.96 10.56
N THR A 30 -4.01 19.18 9.44
CA THR A 30 -4.03 20.45 8.70
C THR A 30 -5.03 20.49 7.54
N GLY A 31 -5.85 19.47 7.38
CA GLY A 31 -6.84 19.36 6.32
C GLY A 31 -6.29 18.86 4.97
N VAL A 32 -5.10 18.26 4.94
CA VAL A 32 -4.50 17.72 3.72
C VAL A 32 -4.89 16.24 3.56
N LEU A 33 -5.44 15.87 2.40
CA LEU A 33 -5.61 14.49 1.99
C LEU A 33 -4.24 13.88 1.64
N VAL A 34 -3.85 12.83 2.34
CA VAL A 34 -2.58 12.13 2.11
C VAL A 34 -2.82 10.84 1.34
N ILE A 35 -2.07 10.65 0.26
CA ILE A 35 -2.02 9.39 -0.49
C ILE A 35 -0.66 8.76 -0.27
N ALA A 36 -0.63 7.56 0.35
CA ALA A 36 0.59 6.81 0.61
C ALA A 36 0.56 5.48 -0.17
N ALA A 37 1.60 5.22 -0.96
CA ALA A 37 1.74 4.01 -1.77
C ALA A 37 2.92 3.18 -1.29
N PHE A 38 2.64 2.10 -0.57
CA PHE A 38 3.63 1.17 -0.02
C PHE A 38 3.17 -0.27 -0.24
N ILE A 39 4.12 -1.20 -0.26
CA ILE A 39 3.80 -2.64 -0.31
C ILE A 39 3.09 -3.05 0.99
N SER A 40 3.55 -2.55 2.15
CA SER A 40 3.00 -2.81 3.50
C SER A 40 2.51 -4.27 3.68
N PRO A 41 3.42 -5.26 3.64
CA PRO A 41 3.04 -6.66 3.51
C PRO A 41 2.41 -7.26 4.76
N TYR A 42 2.61 -6.65 5.92
CA TYR A 42 2.18 -7.17 7.21
C TYR A 42 0.88 -6.53 7.67
N ALA A 43 -0.12 -7.33 8.03
CA ALA A 43 -1.42 -6.87 8.50
C ALA A 43 -1.30 -6.02 9.78
N GLU A 44 -0.40 -6.41 10.69
CA GLU A 44 -0.15 -5.69 11.94
C GLU A 44 0.37 -4.26 11.69
N ASP A 45 1.27 -4.06 10.71
CA ASP A 45 1.78 -2.74 10.38
C ASP A 45 0.68 -1.83 9.82
N ARG A 46 -0.19 -2.37 8.96
CA ARG A 46 -1.34 -1.64 8.41
C ARG A 46 -2.36 -1.29 9.51
N ARG A 47 -2.64 -2.23 10.42
CA ARG A 47 -3.49 -1.99 11.59
C ARG A 47 -2.94 -0.87 12.47
N ARG A 48 -1.64 -0.90 12.77
CA ARG A 48 -0.95 0.15 13.54
C ARG A 48 -0.98 1.51 12.83
N ALA A 49 -0.80 1.55 11.51
CA ALA A 49 -0.92 2.78 10.74
C ALA A 49 -2.34 3.37 10.85
N ARG A 50 -3.38 2.54 10.77
CA ARG A 50 -4.78 2.93 10.97
C ARG A 50 -5.00 3.52 12.37
N GLU A 51 -4.46 2.90 13.40
CA GLU A 51 -4.57 3.40 14.78
C GLU A 51 -3.90 4.78 14.96
N ILE A 52 -2.71 4.98 14.35
CA ILE A 52 -1.99 6.25 14.41
C ILE A 52 -2.77 7.36 13.70
N VAL A 53 -3.26 7.09 12.49
CA VAL A 53 -4.01 8.09 11.68
C VAL A 53 -5.39 8.34 12.26
N GLY A 54 -6.01 7.33 12.85
CA GLY A 54 -7.39 7.32 13.32
C GLY A 54 -8.33 6.68 12.30
N ASP A 55 -9.17 5.76 12.76
CA ASP A 55 -10.02 4.90 11.91
C ASP A 55 -10.94 5.70 10.97
N GLY A 56 -11.51 6.81 11.45
CA GLY A 56 -12.37 7.70 10.64
C GLY A 56 -11.63 8.46 9.52
N HIS A 57 -10.31 8.53 9.58
CA HIS A 57 -9.45 9.28 8.66
C HIS A 57 -8.54 8.37 7.82
N PHE A 58 -8.72 7.06 7.92
CA PHE A 58 -7.93 6.06 7.22
C PHE A 58 -8.78 5.31 6.20
N SER A 59 -8.24 5.09 5.02
CA SER A 59 -8.81 4.20 4.00
C SER A 59 -7.73 3.28 3.49
N GLU A 60 -7.91 1.98 3.70
CA GLU A 60 -7.03 0.96 3.15
C GLU A 60 -7.46 0.62 1.73
N VAL A 61 -6.53 0.76 0.79
CA VAL A 61 -6.74 0.38 -0.61
C VAL A 61 -5.92 -0.88 -0.88
N PHE A 62 -6.61 -1.99 -1.09
CA PHE A 62 -5.98 -3.23 -1.50
C PHE A 62 -5.92 -3.31 -3.03
N VAL A 63 -4.71 -3.19 -3.57
CA VAL A 63 -4.46 -3.38 -5.00
C VAL A 63 -4.16 -4.85 -5.22
N ASP A 64 -5.19 -5.60 -5.62
CA ASP A 64 -5.14 -7.04 -5.78
C ASP A 64 -4.86 -7.39 -7.25
N THR A 65 -3.77 -8.12 -7.45
CA THR A 65 -3.36 -8.62 -8.76
C THR A 65 -2.70 -9.98 -8.55
N PRO A 66 -3.17 -11.04 -9.20
CA PRO A 66 -2.51 -12.33 -9.11
C PRO A 66 -1.02 -12.25 -9.43
N LEU A 67 -0.19 -12.99 -8.69
CA LEU A 67 1.26 -12.94 -8.81
C LEU A 67 1.73 -13.22 -10.25
N GLU A 68 1.09 -14.17 -10.93
CA GLU A 68 1.39 -14.53 -12.31
C GLU A 68 1.19 -13.34 -13.27
N VAL A 69 0.17 -12.53 -13.02
CA VAL A 69 -0.10 -11.30 -13.81
C VAL A 69 0.95 -10.23 -13.51
N CYS A 70 1.35 -10.08 -12.25
CA CYS A 70 2.43 -9.18 -11.86
C CYS A 70 3.75 -9.57 -12.53
N GLU A 71 4.08 -10.87 -12.53
CA GLU A 71 5.29 -11.41 -13.18
C GLU A 71 5.27 -11.19 -14.70
N GLN A 72 4.11 -11.36 -15.35
CA GLN A 72 3.97 -11.10 -16.79
C GLN A 72 4.15 -9.62 -17.14
N ARG A 73 3.64 -8.72 -16.28
CA ARG A 73 3.77 -7.27 -16.48
C ARG A 73 5.18 -6.78 -16.25
N ASP A 74 5.84 -7.23 -15.22
CA ASP A 74 7.21 -6.92 -14.74
C ASP A 74 7.90 -5.67 -15.35
N PRO A 75 7.30 -4.47 -15.26
CA PRO A 75 7.74 -3.29 -16.00
C PRO A 75 9.17 -2.83 -15.65
N LYS A 76 9.68 -3.29 -14.51
CA LYS A 76 11.02 -2.97 -14.00
C LYS A 76 12.00 -4.14 -14.08
N GLY A 77 11.56 -5.31 -14.54
CA GLY A 77 12.39 -6.52 -14.58
C GLY A 77 12.77 -7.05 -13.20
N LEU A 78 12.03 -6.70 -12.14
CA LEU A 78 12.35 -7.11 -10.77
C LEU A 78 12.03 -8.58 -10.51
N TYR A 79 10.91 -9.07 -11.04
CA TYR A 79 10.54 -10.49 -10.92
C TYR A 79 11.56 -11.39 -11.65
N ALA A 80 12.00 -10.98 -12.83
CA ALA A 80 13.05 -11.69 -13.54
C ALA A 80 14.35 -11.80 -12.72
N LYS A 81 14.75 -10.73 -12.04
CA LYS A 81 15.92 -10.71 -11.14
C LYS A 81 15.73 -11.61 -9.92
N VAL A 82 14.55 -11.63 -9.33
CA VAL A 82 14.23 -12.55 -8.21
C VAL A 82 14.34 -14.01 -8.67
N ARG A 83 13.78 -14.33 -9.83
CA ARG A 83 13.87 -15.70 -10.41
C ARG A 83 15.30 -16.08 -10.77
N ALA A 84 16.14 -15.14 -11.16
CA ALA A 84 17.57 -15.35 -11.39
C ALA A 84 18.38 -15.45 -10.08
N GLY A 85 17.77 -15.26 -8.90
CA GLY A 85 18.45 -15.30 -7.61
C GLY A 85 19.31 -14.06 -7.30
N GLU A 86 19.12 -12.97 -8.02
CA GLU A 86 19.81 -11.70 -7.79
C GLU A 86 19.19 -10.87 -6.65
N ILE A 87 17.92 -11.10 -6.35
CA ILE A 87 17.18 -10.47 -5.25
C ILE A 87 16.65 -11.57 -4.33
N HIS A 88 16.99 -11.50 -3.05
CA HIS A 88 16.68 -12.53 -2.07
C HIS A 88 15.47 -12.21 -1.18
N GLN A 89 15.09 -10.93 -1.05
CA GLN A 89 13.97 -10.48 -0.22
C GLN A 89 12.98 -9.73 -1.12
N PHE A 90 11.91 -10.42 -1.53
CA PHE A 90 10.90 -9.86 -2.42
C PHE A 90 9.50 -10.33 -2.00
N THR A 91 8.67 -9.37 -1.61
CA THR A 91 7.31 -9.62 -1.15
C THR A 91 6.47 -10.33 -2.21
N GLY A 92 5.74 -11.36 -1.81
CA GLY A 92 4.90 -12.16 -2.68
C GLY A 92 5.62 -13.30 -3.41
N VAL A 93 6.98 -13.33 -3.40
CA VAL A 93 7.77 -14.42 -4.02
C VAL A 93 8.61 -15.14 -2.95
N THR A 94 9.50 -14.43 -2.25
CA THR A 94 10.35 -15.00 -1.19
C THR A 94 9.88 -14.60 0.20
N ASP A 95 9.20 -13.46 0.33
CA ASP A 95 8.65 -12.95 1.57
C ASP A 95 7.12 -12.97 1.52
N PRO A 96 6.42 -13.19 2.65
CA PRO A 96 4.96 -13.25 2.69
C PRO A 96 4.33 -11.89 2.38
N TYR A 97 3.10 -11.95 1.86
CA TYR A 97 2.16 -10.84 1.81
C TYR A 97 0.86 -11.27 2.49
N GLU A 98 0.47 -10.56 3.53
CA GLU A 98 -0.75 -10.81 4.28
C GLU A 98 -1.87 -9.93 3.70
N ALA A 99 -2.76 -10.53 2.90
CA ALA A 99 -3.88 -9.80 2.31
C ALA A 99 -4.78 -9.18 3.40
N PRO A 100 -5.27 -7.94 3.23
CA PRO A 100 -6.21 -7.35 4.17
C PRO A 100 -7.54 -8.08 4.13
N GLU A 101 -8.16 -8.28 5.31
CA GLU A 101 -9.43 -8.99 5.44
C GLU A 101 -10.63 -8.12 5.05
N ALA A 102 -10.58 -6.82 5.35
CA ALA A 102 -11.67 -5.88 5.13
C ALA A 102 -11.16 -4.48 4.74
N PRO A 103 -10.50 -4.34 3.58
CA PRO A 103 -10.08 -3.03 3.10
C PRO A 103 -11.30 -2.19 2.70
N GLU A 104 -11.26 -0.87 2.87
CA GLU A 104 -12.31 0.03 2.39
C GLU A 104 -12.44 0.00 0.87
N ILE A 105 -11.34 -0.24 0.17
CA ILE A 105 -11.31 -0.30 -1.29
C ILE A 105 -10.53 -1.53 -1.73
N HIS A 106 -11.18 -2.40 -2.49
CA HIS A 106 -10.55 -3.56 -3.12
C HIS A 106 -10.50 -3.36 -4.63
N LEU A 107 -9.30 -3.28 -5.18
CA LEU A 107 -9.05 -3.08 -6.62
C LEU A 107 -8.48 -4.35 -7.24
N ASP A 108 -9.30 -5.15 -7.90
CA ASP A 108 -8.79 -6.19 -8.80
C ASP A 108 -8.30 -5.51 -10.10
N THR A 109 -7.01 -5.58 -10.35
CA THR A 109 -6.38 -4.94 -11.51
C THR A 109 -6.05 -5.92 -12.63
N THR A 110 -6.56 -7.15 -12.58
CA THR A 110 -6.27 -8.20 -13.58
C THR A 110 -6.62 -7.73 -14.99
N ASP A 111 -7.88 -7.32 -15.19
CA ASP A 111 -8.44 -6.89 -16.48
C ASP A 111 -8.95 -5.44 -16.45
N ARG A 112 -8.48 -4.64 -15.51
CA ARG A 112 -8.93 -3.26 -15.30
C ARG A 112 -7.82 -2.27 -15.66
N ASP A 113 -8.18 -1.18 -16.33
CA ASP A 113 -7.30 -0.06 -16.59
C ASP A 113 -7.13 0.85 -15.36
N VAL A 114 -6.18 1.77 -15.45
CA VAL A 114 -5.87 2.71 -14.37
C VAL A 114 -7.03 3.67 -14.14
N GLU A 115 -7.66 4.16 -15.19
CA GLU A 115 -8.78 5.11 -15.14
C GLU A 115 -9.95 4.55 -14.33
N SER A 116 -10.39 3.34 -14.65
CA SER A 116 -11.48 2.66 -13.93
C SER A 116 -11.14 2.40 -12.47
N SER A 117 -9.87 2.10 -12.17
CA SER A 117 -9.39 1.91 -10.79
C SER A 117 -9.42 3.24 -10.02
N VAL A 118 -9.01 4.34 -10.64
CA VAL A 118 -9.06 5.69 -10.05
C VAL A 118 -10.51 6.12 -9.81
N GLU A 119 -11.42 5.89 -10.77
CA GLU A 119 -12.85 6.21 -10.61
C GLU A 119 -13.47 5.49 -9.41
N GLN A 120 -13.13 4.22 -9.20
CA GLN A 120 -13.59 3.47 -8.03
C GLN A 120 -13.08 4.09 -6.71
N VAL A 121 -11.81 4.49 -6.64
CA VAL A 121 -11.26 5.17 -5.45
C VAL A 121 -11.97 6.49 -5.21
N ILE A 122 -12.15 7.32 -6.24
CA ILE A 122 -12.84 8.61 -6.15
C ILE A 122 -14.27 8.42 -5.66
N ALA A 123 -15.01 7.44 -6.19
CA ALA A 123 -16.38 7.16 -5.77
C ALA A 123 -16.47 6.86 -4.27
N VAL A 124 -15.58 6.01 -3.74
CA VAL A 124 -15.55 5.70 -2.30
C VAL A 124 -15.16 6.92 -1.46
N LEU A 125 -14.21 7.75 -1.92
CA LEU A 125 -13.83 8.98 -1.20
C LEU A 125 -14.97 9.99 -1.14
N ARG A 126 -15.81 10.10 -2.21
CA ARG A 126 -17.02 10.91 -2.22
C ARG A 126 -18.07 10.36 -1.26
N GLU A 127 -18.35 9.06 -1.34
CA GLU A 127 -19.31 8.38 -0.45
C GLU A 127 -18.94 8.58 1.03
N ARG A 128 -17.65 8.58 1.36
CA ARG A 128 -17.13 8.85 2.70
C ARG A 128 -17.07 10.35 3.04
N GLY A 129 -17.41 11.25 2.14
CA GLY A 129 -17.36 12.70 2.35
C GLY A 129 -15.95 13.27 2.47
N VAL A 130 -14.93 12.54 1.98
CA VAL A 130 -13.52 12.98 2.03
C VAL A 130 -13.24 14.05 0.97
N ILE A 131 -13.88 13.92 -0.19
CA ILE A 131 -13.82 14.89 -1.29
C ILE A 131 -15.23 15.27 -1.72
N PRO A 132 -15.45 16.48 -2.27
CA PRO A 132 -16.77 16.91 -2.77
C PRO A 132 -17.20 16.08 -3.99
N ASP A 133 -18.50 16.12 -4.29
CA ASP A 133 -19.11 15.52 -5.49
C ASP A 133 -18.62 16.19 -6.79
#